data_51569879f0de9a5f52047758a672f956
#
_entry.id   51569879f0de9a5f52047758a672f956
#
_cell.length_a   1.000
_cell.length_b   1.000
_cell.length_c   1.000
_cell.angle_alpha   90.00
_cell.angle_beta   90.00
_cell.angle_gamma   90.00
#
_symmetry.space_group_name_H-M   'P 1'
#
loop_
_entity.id
_entity.type
_entity.pdbx_description
1 polymer ?
#
loop_
_entity_poly.entity_id
_entity_poly.type
_entity_poly.pdbx_seq_one_letter_code
_entity_poly.pdbx_strand_id
1 'polypeptide(L)'
;MTMLYQDQLFASLDVDLHLERIAGGNETEVYCSDDRQYVVKVKSDDGGAADLALARAVSRRDAARAFAQVMGPNHSIPTYFILGRNSAGEVQAVAIQPYLREATPLFAIDYRTLDLAERQWIAGQLLAILGRSVRTLLTRGWMPDLYGRSNASSEERRRARTWRNLPARLWSFLVQRTLLRSHNLLLTPEPHHTLVLVDYDPVPRSRLYRLVYYSMRLWLFVRDVALILFLWAGGSVPAA
;
A
#
# COMPACT_ATOMS: atom_id res chain seq x y z
N MET A 1 15.59 22.43 -7.44
CA MET A 1 15.15 21.13 -7.98
C MET A 1 16.09 20.09 -7.41
N THR A 2 15.72 19.44 -6.31
CA THR A 2 16.58 18.39 -5.75
C THR A 2 16.48 17.23 -6.69
N MET A 3 17.56 16.84 -7.33
CA MET A 3 17.62 15.62 -8.14
C MET A 3 17.19 14.46 -7.26
N LEU A 4 16.06 13.89 -7.56
CA LEU A 4 15.53 12.70 -6.90
C LEU A 4 16.22 11.44 -7.40
N TYR A 5 17.17 11.58 -8.30
CA TYR A 5 17.76 10.51 -9.06
C TYR A 5 19.26 10.62 -9.03
N GLN A 6 19.91 9.57 -8.61
CA GLN A 6 21.24 9.29 -9.13
C GLN A 6 21.04 8.83 -10.57
N ASP A 7 21.69 9.50 -11.52
CA ASP A 7 21.57 9.19 -12.96
C ASP A 7 21.76 7.71 -13.30
N GLN A 8 22.48 6.99 -12.48
CA GLN A 8 22.73 5.55 -12.60
C GLN A 8 21.49 4.67 -12.40
N LEU A 9 20.47 5.13 -11.67
CA LEU A 9 19.22 4.36 -11.47
C LEU A 9 18.31 4.37 -12.71
N PHE A 10 18.49 5.32 -13.61
CA PHE A 10 17.66 5.54 -14.80
C PHE A 10 18.37 5.34 -16.11
N ALA A 11 19.71 5.26 -16.12
CA ALA A 11 20.47 4.93 -17.33
C ALA A 11 20.04 3.59 -17.93
N SER A 12 19.47 2.69 -17.14
CA SER A 12 18.90 1.42 -17.60
C SER A 12 17.45 1.51 -18.07
N LEU A 13 16.75 2.63 -17.89
CA LEU A 13 15.37 2.83 -18.36
C LEU A 13 15.26 3.13 -19.86
N ASP A 14 16.38 3.44 -20.52
CA ASP A 14 16.46 3.60 -21.98
C ASP A 14 16.59 2.26 -22.74
N VAL A 15 16.75 1.15 -22.03
CA VAL A 15 16.66 -0.19 -22.60
C VAL A 15 15.21 -0.63 -22.57
N ASP A 16 14.73 -1.33 -23.60
CA ASP A 16 13.39 -1.93 -23.68
C ASP A 16 13.10 -2.76 -22.43
N LEU A 17 12.59 -2.10 -21.40
CA LEU A 17 12.22 -2.74 -20.15
C LEU A 17 10.91 -3.48 -20.34
N HIS A 18 10.99 -4.78 -20.36
CA HIS A 18 9.81 -5.60 -20.22
C HIS A 18 9.34 -5.53 -18.77
N LEU A 19 8.13 -5.03 -18.58
CA LEU A 19 7.48 -4.95 -17.28
C LEU A 19 6.43 -6.05 -17.17
N GLU A 20 6.63 -6.99 -16.27
CA GLU A 20 5.64 -8.02 -15.97
C GLU A 20 4.60 -7.49 -14.98
N ARG A 21 3.31 -7.61 -15.31
CA ARG A 21 2.24 -7.26 -14.39
C ARG A 21 2.15 -8.30 -13.28
N ILE A 22 2.44 -7.88 -12.04
CA ILE A 22 2.45 -8.76 -10.87
C ILE A 22 1.25 -8.57 -9.95
N ALA A 23 0.63 -7.39 -9.95
CA ALA A 23 -0.53 -7.09 -9.11
C ALA A 23 -1.37 -5.95 -9.72
N GLY A 24 -2.55 -5.72 -9.15
CA GLY A 24 -3.37 -4.58 -9.50
C GLY A 24 -4.50 -4.39 -8.49
N GLY A 25 -4.78 -3.15 -8.15
CA GLY A 25 -5.89 -2.74 -7.31
C GLY A 25 -7.01 -2.07 -8.11
N ASN A 26 -7.93 -1.39 -7.43
CA ASN A 26 -9.03 -0.69 -8.08
C ASN A 26 -8.57 0.48 -8.97
N GLU A 27 -7.43 1.09 -8.66
CA GLU A 27 -6.94 2.32 -9.27
C GLU A 27 -5.48 2.22 -9.70
N THR A 28 -4.75 1.18 -9.31
CA THR A 28 -3.30 1.06 -9.53
C THR A 28 -2.95 -0.28 -10.15
N GLU A 29 -2.21 -0.26 -11.22
CA GLU A 29 -1.53 -1.42 -11.80
C GLU A 29 -0.09 -1.47 -11.29
N VAL A 30 0.41 -2.66 -11.00
CA VAL A 30 1.74 -2.91 -10.43
C VAL A 30 2.51 -3.85 -11.34
N TYR A 31 3.64 -3.38 -11.80
CA TYR A 31 4.54 -4.10 -12.69
C TYR A 31 5.88 -4.33 -12.00
N CYS A 32 6.53 -5.42 -12.30
CA CYS A 32 7.90 -5.75 -11.87
C CYS A 32 8.86 -5.63 -13.06
N SER A 33 10.06 -5.12 -12.82
CA SER A 33 11.13 -5.14 -13.81
C SER A 33 11.66 -6.56 -14.02
N ASP A 34 12.19 -6.86 -15.23
CA ASP A 34 12.71 -8.17 -15.60
C ASP A 34 13.80 -8.67 -14.66
N ASP A 35 14.68 -7.76 -14.24
CA ASP A 35 15.75 -8.02 -13.30
C ASP A 35 15.29 -8.14 -11.84
N ARG A 36 13.98 -7.92 -11.59
CA ARG A 36 13.36 -7.95 -10.27
C ARG A 36 14.05 -7.02 -9.25
N GLN A 37 14.51 -5.87 -9.70
CA GLN A 37 15.09 -4.88 -8.80
C GLN A 37 14.08 -3.84 -8.32
N TYR A 38 13.07 -3.52 -9.13
CA TYR A 38 12.06 -2.51 -8.79
C TYR A 38 10.67 -2.84 -9.29
N VAL A 39 9.73 -2.16 -8.68
CA VAL A 39 8.30 -2.21 -8.99
C VAL A 39 7.87 -0.85 -9.53
N VAL A 40 7.13 -0.87 -10.61
CA VAL A 40 6.52 0.30 -11.23
C VAL A 40 5.02 0.29 -10.96
N LYS A 41 4.52 1.36 -10.37
CA LYS A 41 3.09 1.53 -10.07
C LYS A 41 2.49 2.63 -10.93
N VAL A 42 1.47 2.29 -11.67
CA VAL A 42 0.77 3.18 -12.60
C VAL A 42 -0.70 3.29 -12.19
N LYS A 43 -1.23 4.50 -12.08
CA LYS A 43 -2.66 4.71 -11.82
C LYS A 43 -3.43 4.83 -13.12
N SER A 44 -4.51 4.05 -13.23
CA SER A 44 -5.31 3.94 -14.45
C SER A 44 -5.99 5.25 -14.88
N ASP A 45 -6.29 6.16 -13.93
CA ASP A 45 -7.09 7.36 -14.16
C ASP A 45 -6.25 8.66 -14.01
N ASP A 46 -4.93 8.57 -14.13
CA ASP A 46 -4.01 9.68 -13.85
C ASP A 46 -3.47 10.39 -15.10
N GLY A 47 -3.84 9.93 -16.30
CA GLY A 47 -3.47 10.56 -17.56
C GLY A 47 -4.02 12.00 -17.70
N GLY A 48 -3.26 12.87 -18.36
CA GLY A 48 -3.68 14.23 -18.60
C GLY A 48 -2.58 15.17 -19.06
N ALA A 49 -2.79 16.48 -18.82
CA ALA A 49 -1.79 17.50 -19.11
C ALA A 49 -0.55 17.36 -18.21
N ALA A 50 0.62 17.70 -18.73
CA ALA A 50 1.90 17.54 -18.05
C ALA A 50 1.95 18.29 -16.71
N ASP A 51 1.40 19.49 -16.64
CA ASP A 51 1.38 20.31 -15.41
C ASP A 51 0.57 19.63 -14.30
N LEU A 52 -0.57 19.03 -14.67
CA LEU A 52 -1.42 18.30 -13.72
C LEU A 52 -0.73 17.03 -13.23
N ALA A 53 -0.08 16.29 -14.13
CA ALA A 53 0.70 15.09 -13.76
C ALA A 53 1.87 15.45 -12.85
N LEU A 54 2.57 16.55 -13.12
CA LEU A 54 3.66 17.06 -12.27
C LEU A 54 3.13 17.44 -10.87
N ALA A 55 2.04 18.19 -10.80
CA ALA A 55 1.43 18.58 -9.52
C ALA A 55 1.03 17.35 -8.67
N ARG A 56 0.48 16.32 -9.31
CA ARG A 56 0.14 15.04 -8.67
C ARG A 56 1.38 14.30 -8.19
N ALA A 57 2.43 14.21 -9.03
CA ALA A 57 3.70 13.57 -8.65
C ALA A 57 4.35 14.25 -7.44
N VAL A 58 4.39 15.58 -7.41
CA VAL A 58 4.90 16.37 -6.29
C VAL A 58 4.09 16.12 -5.02
N SER A 59 2.75 16.20 -5.12
CA SER A 59 1.87 15.97 -3.97
C SER A 59 2.04 14.56 -3.37
N ARG A 60 2.14 13.53 -4.21
CA ARG A 60 2.36 12.14 -3.77
C ARG A 60 3.74 11.95 -3.17
N ARG A 61 4.77 12.52 -3.78
CA ARG A 61 6.12 12.49 -3.24
C ARG A 61 6.16 13.10 -1.84
N ASP A 62 5.52 14.24 -1.65
CA ASP A 62 5.52 14.94 -0.37
C ASP A 62 4.71 14.16 0.69
N ALA A 63 3.61 13.51 0.29
CA ALA A 63 2.87 12.59 1.15
C ALA A 63 3.71 11.37 1.54
N ALA A 64 4.40 10.73 0.58
CA ALA A 64 5.26 9.58 0.83
C ALA A 64 6.42 9.93 1.77
N ARG A 65 7.06 11.09 1.57
CA ARG A 65 8.13 11.58 2.47
C ARG A 65 7.62 11.84 3.87
N ALA A 66 6.50 12.53 3.98
CA ALA A 66 5.87 12.83 5.26
C ALA A 66 5.51 11.56 6.02
N PHE A 67 5.09 10.54 5.29
CA PHE A 67 4.74 9.25 5.86
C PHE A 67 5.98 8.45 6.29
N ALA A 68 7.00 8.39 5.45
CA ALA A 68 8.27 7.74 5.77
C ALA A 68 8.93 8.32 7.04
N GLN A 69 8.83 9.64 7.24
CA GLN A 69 9.30 10.30 8.47
C GLN A 69 8.59 9.80 9.74
N VAL A 70 7.29 9.49 9.65
CA VAL A 70 6.50 8.99 10.80
C VAL A 70 6.71 7.50 11.00
N MET A 71 6.69 6.71 9.92
CA MET A 71 6.84 5.25 9.99
C MET A 71 8.27 4.83 10.30
N GLY A 72 9.23 5.64 9.92
CA GLY A 72 10.64 5.33 10.01
C GLY A 72 11.12 4.38 8.91
N PRO A 73 12.45 4.19 8.78
CA PRO A 73 13.05 3.47 7.67
C PRO A 73 12.66 1.98 7.64
N ASN A 74 12.38 1.38 8.79
CA ASN A 74 12.08 -0.04 8.86
C ASN A 74 10.67 -0.41 8.35
N HIS A 75 9.72 0.54 8.40
CA HIS A 75 8.33 0.29 8.03
C HIS A 75 7.89 1.04 6.77
N SER A 76 8.80 1.71 6.11
CA SER A 76 8.55 2.45 4.88
C SER A 76 9.48 1.99 3.76
N ILE A 77 8.98 2.03 2.52
CA ILE A 77 9.78 1.73 1.34
C ILE A 77 10.12 3.02 0.61
N PRO A 78 11.37 3.23 0.16
CA PRO A 78 11.71 4.36 -0.68
C PRO A 78 10.80 4.39 -1.92
N THR A 79 10.19 5.54 -2.19
CA THR A 79 9.30 5.70 -3.34
C THR A 79 9.72 6.92 -4.13
N TYR A 80 9.99 6.70 -5.40
CA TYR A 80 10.38 7.72 -6.39
C TYR A 80 9.20 7.97 -7.32
N PHE A 81 9.06 9.20 -7.81
CA PHE A 81 8.01 9.57 -8.74
C PHE A 81 8.62 10.19 -9.99
N ILE A 82 8.25 9.65 -11.14
CA ILE A 82 8.63 10.15 -12.46
C ILE A 82 7.39 10.51 -13.26
N LEU A 83 7.57 11.24 -14.33
CA LEU A 83 6.54 11.46 -15.34
C LEU A 83 6.79 10.53 -16.52
N GLY A 84 5.76 9.78 -16.89
CA GLY A 84 5.74 8.92 -18.07
C GLY A 84 4.62 9.30 -19.01
N ARG A 85 4.65 8.78 -20.24
CA ARG A 85 3.56 8.86 -21.20
C ARG A 85 2.86 7.52 -21.31
N ASN A 86 1.52 7.54 -21.30
CA ASN A 86 0.75 6.33 -21.59
C ASN A 86 0.63 6.11 -23.10
N SER A 87 0.01 5.00 -23.51
CA SER A 87 -0.22 4.67 -24.92
C SER A 87 -1.10 5.68 -25.68
N ALA A 88 -1.90 6.48 -24.96
CA ALA A 88 -2.69 7.58 -25.52
C ALA A 88 -1.91 8.90 -25.66
N GLY A 89 -0.60 8.92 -25.29
CA GLY A 89 0.25 10.10 -25.31
C GLY A 89 0.06 11.06 -24.13
N GLU A 90 -0.83 10.73 -23.18
CA GLU A 90 -1.06 11.55 -21.99
C GLU A 90 0.06 11.36 -20.97
N VAL A 91 0.38 12.45 -20.27
CA VAL A 91 1.39 12.41 -19.21
C VAL A 91 0.76 11.93 -17.90
N GLN A 92 1.43 11.04 -17.20
CA GLN A 92 0.99 10.51 -15.91
C GLN A 92 2.12 10.40 -14.92
N ALA A 93 1.81 10.46 -13.63
CA ALA A 93 2.76 10.22 -12.55
C ALA A 93 2.92 8.70 -12.33
N VAL A 94 4.15 8.25 -12.40
CA VAL A 94 4.55 6.84 -12.18
C VAL A 94 5.34 6.76 -10.89
N ALA A 95 5.01 5.82 -10.01
CA ALA A 95 5.77 5.56 -8.80
C ALA A 95 6.68 4.35 -8.99
N ILE A 96 7.94 4.47 -8.54
CA ILE A 96 8.95 3.41 -8.59
C ILE A 96 9.39 3.11 -7.15
N GLN A 97 9.43 1.82 -6.81
CA GLN A 97 9.86 1.31 -5.51
C GLN A 97 10.85 0.15 -5.70
N PRO A 98 11.78 -0.08 -4.77
CA PRO A 98 12.55 -1.32 -4.77
C PRO A 98 11.63 -2.55 -4.75
N TYR A 99 11.98 -3.59 -5.50
CA TYR A 99 11.28 -4.87 -5.40
C TYR A 99 11.75 -5.60 -4.13
N LEU A 100 10.81 -5.90 -3.25
CA LEU A 100 11.09 -6.66 -2.03
C LEU A 100 11.04 -8.16 -2.35
N ARG A 101 12.20 -8.74 -2.64
CA ARG A 101 12.33 -10.16 -2.98
C ARG A 101 11.83 -11.01 -1.81
N GLU A 102 11.06 -12.05 -2.12
CA GLU A 102 10.54 -13.03 -1.15
C GLU A 102 9.68 -12.43 -0.03
N ALA A 103 9.34 -11.13 -0.12
CA ALA A 103 8.44 -10.52 0.85
C ALA A 103 7.01 -11.06 0.67
N THR A 104 6.41 -11.46 1.78
CA THR A 104 5.08 -12.07 1.79
C THR A 104 4.05 -11.07 2.29
N PRO A 105 2.96 -10.80 1.55
CA PRO A 105 1.89 -9.95 2.03
C PRO A 105 1.16 -10.61 3.20
N LEU A 106 0.74 -9.82 4.19
CA LEU A 106 0.14 -10.35 5.41
C LEU A 106 -1.10 -11.22 5.17
N PHE A 107 -1.86 -10.96 4.11
CA PHE A 107 -3.01 -11.80 3.77
C PHE A 107 -2.64 -13.25 3.40
N ALA A 108 -1.41 -13.47 2.96
CA ALA A 108 -0.91 -14.80 2.55
C ALA A 108 -0.22 -15.55 3.71
N ILE A 109 -0.05 -14.93 4.87
CA ILE A 109 0.60 -15.56 6.02
C ILE A 109 -0.40 -16.47 6.74
N ASP A 110 -0.03 -17.74 6.94
CA ASP A 110 -0.73 -18.62 7.86
C ASP A 110 -0.13 -18.50 9.27
N TYR A 111 -0.77 -17.69 10.10
CA TYR A 111 -0.31 -17.44 11.48
C TYR A 111 -0.27 -18.68 12.36
N ARG A 112 -0.87 -19.81 11.95
CA ARG A 112 -0.83 -21.07 12.70
C ARG A 112 0.53 -21.77 12.59
N THR A 113 1.25 -21.53 11.49
CA THR A 113 2.57 -22.12 11.25
C THR A 113 3.70 -21.37 11.93
N LEU A 114 3.45 -20.14 12.38
CA LEU A 114 4.42 -19.31 13.08
C LEU A 114 4.56 -19.74 14.54
N ASP A 115 5.75 -19.64 15.08
CA ASP A 115 5.98 -19.83 16.52
C ASP A 115 5.47 -18.62 17.34
N LEU A 116 5.54 -18.72 18.67
CA LEU A 116 5.04 -17.66 19.56
C LEU A 116 5.87 -16.37 19.44
N ALA A 117 7.19 -16.48 19.29
CA ALA A 117 8.08 -15.33 19.20
C ALA A 117 7.84 -14.56 17.89
N GLU A 118 7.67 -15.26 16.78
CA GLU A 118 7.34 -14.67 15.48
C GLU A 118 5.98 -13.95 15.51
N ARG A 119 4.95 -14.57 16.11
CA ARG A 119 3.63 -13.94 16.27
C ARG A 119 3.70 -12.67 17.10
N GLN A 120 4.44 -12.72 18.21
CA GLN A 120 4.66 -11.56 19.10
C GLN A 120 5.43 -10.45 18.38
N TRP A 121 6.43 -10.82 17.59
CA TRP A 121 7.21 -9.87 16.79
C TRP A 121 6.35 -9.15 15.74
N ILE A 122 5.58 -9.89 14.95
CA ILE A 122 4.66 -9.34 13.96
C ILE A 122 3.60 -8.46 14.63
N ALA A 123 3.00 -8.95 15.71
CA ALA A 123 1.99 -8.21 16.46
C ALA A 123 2.53 -6.89 17.02
N GLY A 124 3.75 -6.89 17.57
CA GLY A 124 4.42 -5.67 18.04
C GLY A 124 4.64 -4.63 16.94
N GLN A 125 5.10 -5.08 15.78
CA GLN A 125 5.25 -4.21 14.62
C GLN A 125 3.90 -3.64 14.13
N LEU A 126 2.84 -4.46 14.08
CA LEU A 126 1.50 -4.02 13.71
C LEU A 126 0.95 -2.96 14.66
N LEU A 127 1.11 -3.14 15.97
CA LEU A 127 0.72 -2.13 16.96
C LEU A 127 1.50 -0.82 16.76
N ALA A 128 2.80 -0.90 16.49
CA ALA A 128 3.62 0.27 16.22
C ALA A 128 3.18 1.02 14.95
N ILE A 129 2.93 0.30 13.86
CA ILE A 129 2.45 0.86 12.59
C ILE A 129 1.07 1.51 12.78
N LEU A 130 0.16 0.86 13.49
CA LEU A 130 -1.17 1.36 13.78
C LEU A 130 -1.11 2.64 14.62
N GLY A 131 -0.34 2.64 15.71
CA GLY A 131 -0.15 3.81 16.56
C GLY A 131 0.42 5.01 15.81
N ARG A 132 1.43 4.78 14.96
CA ARG A 132 2.02 5.80 14.09
C ARG A 132 1.03 6.32 13.05
N SER A 133 0.18 5.45 12.48
CA SER A 133 -0.86 5.85 11.53
C SER A 133 -1.93 6.72 12.18
N VAL A 134 -2.38 6.36 13.38
CA VAL A 134 -3.31 7.19 14.17
C VAL A 134 -2.68 8.54 14.50
N ARG A 135 -1.41 8.56 14.91
CA ARG A 135 -0.69 9.82 15.16
C ARG A 135 -0.64 10.69 13.91
N THR A 136 -0.40 10.11 12.72
CA THR A 136 -0.40 10.85 11.45
C THR A 136 -1.77 11.45 11.17
N LEU A 137 -2.86 10.71 11.42
CA LEU A 137 -4.22 11.22 11.28
C LEU A 137 -4.46 12.42 12.20
N LEU A 138 -4.08 12.32 13.47
CA LEU A 138 -4.28 13.40 14.46
C LEU A 138 -3.45 14.65 14.17
N THR A 139 -2.23 14.47 13.66
CA THR A 139 -1.31 15.60 13.42
C THR A 139 -1.42 16.21 12.02
N ARG A 140 -1.79 15.41 11.02
CA ARG A 140 -1.78 15.80 9.60
C ARG A 140 -3.15 15.69 8.91
N GLY A 141 -4.17 15.15 9.59
CA GLY A 141 -5.52 14.97 9.07
C GLY A 141 -5.68 13.90 8.02
N TRP A 142 -4.70 13.00 7.85
CA TRP A 142 -4.77 11.88 6.93
C TRP A 142 -3.92 10.69 7.43
N MET A 143 -4.24 9.51 6.94
CA MET A 143 -3.45 8.30 7.14
C MET A 143 -3.48 7.42 5.88
N PRO A 144 -2.48 6.55 5.65
CA PRO A 144 -2.46 5.65 4.51
C PRO A 144 -3.52 4.55 4.64
N ASP A 145 -3.84 3.90 3.54
CA ASP A 145 -4.62 2.67 3.58
C ASP A 145 -3.73 1.49 3.99
N LEU A 146 -3.82 1.12 5.28
CA LEU A 146 -3.07 0.00 5.83
C LEU A 146 -3.58 -1.37 5.34
N TYR A 147 -4.78 -1.44 4.77
CA TYR A 147 -5.42 -2.72 4.44
C TYR A 147 -5.17 -3.15 3.00
N GLY A 148 -5.28 -2.22 2.07
CA GLY A 148 -5.22 -2.51 0.64
C GLY A 148 -6.34 -3.42 0.14
N ARG A 149 -6.39 -3.62 -1.14
CA ARG A 149 -7.18 -4.66 -1.80
C ARG A 149 -6.54 -4.99 -3.14
N SER A 150 -6.27 -6.26 -3.38
CA SER A 150 -5.95 -6.77 -4.70
C SER A 150 -7.23 -7.18 -5.42
N ASN A 151 -7.39 -6.79 -6.67
CA ASN A 151 -8.44 -7.27 -7.58
C ASN A 151 -7.76 -7.92 -8.79
N ALA A 152 -8.13 -9.16 -9.06
CA ALA A 152 -7.49 -9.96 -10.11
C ALA A 152 -7.78 -9.42 -11.53
N SER A 153 -8.95 -8.78 -11.74
CA SER A 153 -9.35 -8.34 -13.09
C SER A 153 -10.09 -7.01 -13.13
N SER A 154 -10.09 -6.38 -14.32
CA SER A 154 -10.88 -5.17 -14.60
C SER A 154 -12.40 -5.42 -14.51
N GLU A 155 -12.85 -6.65 -14.80
CA GLU A 155 -14.26 -7.03 -14.67
C GLU A 155 -14.71 -7.09 -13.22
N GLU A 156 -13.90 -7.65 -12.32
CA GLU A 156 -14.18 -7.65 -10.88
C GLU A 156 -14.28 -6.24 -10.34
N ARG A 157 -13.41 -5.34 -10.81
CA ARG A 157 -13.47 -3.90 -10.49
C ARG A 157 -14.80 -3.28 -10.90
N ARG A 158 -15.26 -3.57 -12.13
CA ARG A 158 -16.53 -3.05 -12.66
C ARG A 158 -17.72 -3.62 -11.90
N ARG A 159 -17.75 -4.92 -11.61
CA ARG A 159 -18.79 -5.59 -10.81
C ARG A 159 -18.84 -5.03 -9.39
N ALA A 160 -17.69 -4.76 -8.78
CA ALA A 160 -17.63 -4.18 -7.46
C ALA A 160 -18.21 -2.76 -7.38
N ARG A 161 -18.26 -2.00 -8.46
CA ARG A 161 -18.85 -0.63 -8.50
C ARG A 161 -20.38 -0.61 -8.57
N THR A 162 -21.04 -1.72 -8.84
CA THR A 162 -22.51 -1.77 -8.95
C THR A 162 -23.20 -1.67 -7.59
N TRP A 163 -24.31 -0.92 -7.55
CA TRP A 163 -25.14 -0.73 -6.33
C TRP A 163 -25.66 -2.04 -5.74
N ARG A 164 -25.93 -3.03 -6.57
CA ARG A 164 -26.37 -4.38 -6.13
C ARG A 164 -25.38 -5.06 -5.21
N ASN A 165 -24.08 -4.76 -5.35
CA ASN A 165 -23.01 -5.35 -4.55
C ASN A 165 -22.65 -4.51 -3.31
N LEU A 166 -23.41 -3.44 -3.02
CA LEU A 166 -23.14 -2.58 -1.85
C LEU A 166 -23.16 -3.35 -0.52
N PRO A 167 -24.15 -4.23 -0.23
CA PRO A 167 -24.16 -5.01 1.01
C PRO A 167 -22.93 -5.92 1.14
N ALA A 168 -22.56 -6.64 0.07
CA ALA A 168 -21.38 -7.49 0.05
C ALA A 168 -20.08 -6.70 0.24
N ARG A 169 -20.00 -5.48 -0.32
CA ARG A 169 -18.86 -4.57 -0.13
C ARG A 169 -18.76 -4.07 1.29
N LEU A 170 -19.89 -3.71 1.91
CA LEU A 170 -19.94 -3.30 3.31
C LEU A 170 -19.54 -4.46 4.22
N TRP A 171 -20.06 -5.66 3.97
CA TRP A 171 -19.66 -6.86 4.71
C TRP A 171 -18.17 -7.15 4.58
N SER A 172 -17.65 -7.17 3.34
CA SER A 172 -16.21 -7.34 3.10
C SER A 172 -15.38 -6.26 3.81
N PHE A 173 -15.82 -5.00 3.77
CA PHE A 173 -15.13 -3.90 4.42
C PHE A 173 -15.14 -4.01 5.95
N LEU A 174 -16.28 -4.38 6.54
CA LEU A 174 -16.45 -4.40 8.00
C LEU A 174 -15.92 -5.69 8.64
N VAL A 175 -16.02 -6.83 7.95
CA VAL A 175 -15.76 -8.14 8.55
C VAL A 175 -14.48 -8.78 8.01
N GLN A 176 -14.30 -8.81 6.69
CA GLN A 176 -13.20 -9.55 6.08
C GLN A 176 -11.87 -8.81 6.10
N ARG A 177 -11.89 -7.46 6.07
CA ARG A 177 -10.67 -6.65 6.05
C ARG A 177 -10.15 -6.43 7.47
N THR A 178 -9.10 -7.13 7.81
CA THR A 178 -8.33 -6.92 9.04
C THR A 178 -6.90 -6.54 8.72
N LEU A 179 -6.17 -5.92 9.64
CA LEU A 179 -4.75 -5.63 9.46
C LEU A 179 -3.92 -6.90 9.28
N LEU A 180 -4.30 -7.98 9.94
CA LEU A 180 -3.66 -9.29 9.79
C LEU A 180 -3.81 -9.88 8.37
N ARG A 181 -4.73 -9.34 7.56
CA ARG A 181 -4.96 -9.71 6.16
C ARG A 181 -4.67 -8.56 5.19
N SER A 182 -3.72 -7.71 5.56
CA SER A 182 -3.35 -6.57 4.72
C SER A 182 -2.68 -7.02 3.42
N HIS A 183 -3.06 -6.37 2.31
CA HIS A 183 -2.36 -6.46 1.03
C HIS A 183 -1.25 -5.41 0.89
N ASN A 184 -1.30 -4.35 1.71
CA ASN A 184 -0.35 -3.23 1.66
C ASN A 184 0.82 -3.39 2.63
N LEU A 185 0.76 -4.36 3.55
CA LEU A 185 1.84 -4.68 4.46
C LEU A 185 2.52 -5.97 4.01
N LEU A 186 3.80 -5.89 3.72
CA LEU A 186 4.64 -7.01 3.33
C LEU A 186 5.58 -7.36 4.47
N LEU A 187 5.69 -8.64 4.80
CA LEU A 187 6.71 -9.16 5.71
C LEU A 187 7.94 -9.52 4.89
N THR A 188 9.07 -8.90 5.19
CA THR A 188 10.35 -9.23 4.57
C THR A 188 10.90 -10.54 5.13
N PRO A 189 11.69 -11.31 4.34
CA PRO A 189 12.34 -12.52 4.83
C PRO A 189 13.40 -12.21 5.90
N GLU A 190 13.89 -13.24 6.56
CA GLU A 190 15.05 -13.12 7.44
C GLU A 190 16.29 -12.59 6.68
N PRO A 191 17.22 -11.91 7.36
CA PRO A 191 17.29 -11.71 8.84
C PRO A 191 16.47 -10.51 9.35
N HIS A 192 15.83 -9.72 8.50
CA HIS A 192 15.16 -8.48 8.90
C HIS A 192 13.77 -8.71 9.48
N HIS A 193 13.01 -9.65 8.92
CA HIS A 193 11.64 -10.04 9.33
C HIS A 193 10.78 -8.84 9.72
N THR A 194 10.75 -7.83 8.85
CA THR A 194 10.17 -6.51 9.14
C THR A 194 8.92 -6.28 8.30
N LEU A 195 7.91 -5.68 8.90
CA LEU A 195 6.71 -5.26 8.17
C LEU A 195 6.94 -3.93 7.46
N VAL A 196 6.79 -3.95 6.14
CA VAL A 196 6.97 -2.78 5.29
C VAL A 196 5.64 -2.40 4.64
N LEU A 197 5.23 -1.13 4.79
CA LEU A 197 4.08 -0.60 4.08
C LEU A 197 4.50 -0.14 2.69
N VAL A 198 3.79 -0.61 1.67
CA VAL A 198 4.14 -0.35 0.26
C VAL A 198 3.19 0.63 -0.44
N ASP A 199 2.08 1.03 0.19
CA ASP A 199 1.14 2.00 -0.36
C ASP A 199 0.93 3.18 0.59
N TYR A 200 1.29 4.38 0.11
CA TYR A 200 1.25 5.63 0.90
C TYR A 200 0.19 6.61 0.41
N ASP A 201 -0.58 6.25 -0.60
CA ASP A 201 -1.48 7.21 -1.22
C ASP A 201 -2.57 7.68 -0.24
N PRO A 202 -2.69 9.00 -0.03
CA PRO A 202 -3.80 9.53 0.73
C PRO A 202 -5.11 9.32 -0.06
N VAL A 203 -6.21 9.15 0.64
CA VAL A 203 -7.53 9.00 0.01
C VAL A 203 -7.91 10.28 -0.73
N PRO A 204 -7.94 10.30 -2.08
CA PRO A 204 -8.19 11.50 -2.89
C PRO A 204 -9.69 11.81 -2.97
N ARG A 205 -10.32 12.16 -1.84
CA ARG A 205 -11.78 12.36 -1.75
C ARG A 205 -12.12 13.66 -1.02
N SER A 206 -13.39 14.07 -1.10
CA SER A 206 -13.90 15.25 -0.41
C SER A 206 -13.64 15.21 1.10
N ARG A 207 -13.64 16.38 1.77
CA ARG A 207 -13.41 16.48 3.22
C ARG A 207 -14.41 15.64 4.02
N LEU A 208 -15.70 15.67 3.65
CA LEU A 208 -16.74 14.90 4.31
C LEU A 208 -16.51 13.39 4.15
N TYR A 209 -16.19 12.94 2.94
CA TYR A 209 -15.87 11.53 2.71
C TYR A 209 -14.69 11.07 3.55
N ARG A 210 -13.61 11.88 3.62
CA ARG A 210 -12.43 11.56 4.44
C ARG A 210 -12.78 11.46 5.92
N LEU A 211 -13.60 12.37 6.43
CA LEU A 211 -14.05 12.34 7.83
C LEU A 211 -14.78 11.03 8.14
N VAL A 212 -15.79 10.68 7.35
CA VAL A 212 -16.55 9.43 7.53
C VAL A 212 -15.63 8.21 7.39
N TYR A 213 -14.79 8.18 6.35
CA TYR A 213 -13.87 7.08 6.09
C TYR A 213 -12.90 6.86 7.26
N TYR A 214 -12.24 7.93 7.74
CA TYR A 214 -11.27 7.80 8.83
C TYR A 214 -11.95 7.48 10.18
N SER A 215 -13.14 8.01 10.45
CA SER A 215 -13.91 7.64 11.64
C SER A 215 -14.25 6.14 11.66
N MET A 216 -14.70 5.61 10.53
CA MET A 216 -14.93 4.16 10.39
C MET A 216 -13.64 3.35 10.54
N ARG A 217 -12.51 3.84 10.01
CA ARG A 217 -11.20 3.17 10.17
C ARG A 217 -10.74 3.15 11.63
N LEU A 218 -10.88 4.24 12.35
CA LEU A 218 -10.57 4.28 13.78
C LEU A 218 -11.39 3.27 14.59
N TRP A 219 -12.68 3.14 14.27
CA TRP A 219 -13.53 2.13 14.90
C TRP A 219 -13.07 0.69 14.58
N LEU A 220 -12.71 0.42 13.32
CA LEU A 220 -12.17 -0.88 12.92
C LEU A 220 -10.80 -1.17 13.57
N PHE A 221 -10.01 -0.15 13.86
CA PHE A 221 -8.73 -0.32 14.56
C PHE A 221 -8.90 -0.88 15.98
N VAL A 222 -10.01 -0.58 16.67
CA VAL A 222 -10.30 -1.19 17.97
C VAL A 222 -10.42 -2.70 17.84
N ARG A 223 -11.15 -3.18 16.83
CA ARG A 223 -11.23 -4.62 16.51
C ARG A 223 -9.86 -5.19 16.15
N ASP A 224 -9.11 -4.50 15.30
CA ASP A 224 -7.82 -4.98 14.84
C ASP A 224 -6.79 -5.03 15.97
N VAL A 225 -6.82 -4.09 16.92
CA VAL A 225 -6.02 -4.17 18.16
C VAL A 225 -6.38 -5.44 18.95
N ALA A 226 -7.66 -5.74 19.11
CA ALA A 226 -8.07 -6.97 19.81
C ALA A 226 -7.55 -8.23 19.11
N LEU A 227 -7.62 -8.29 17.76
CA LEU A 227 -7.07 -9.40 16.99
C LEU A 227 -5.54 -9.50 17.09
N ILE A 228 -4.84 -8.38 17.09
CA ILE A 228 -3.38 -8.33 17.23
C ILE A 228 -2.98 -8.77 18.63
N LEU A 229 -3.68 -8.33 19.66
CA LEU A 229 -3.42 -8.78 21.04
C LEU A 229 -3.74 -10.27 21.23
N PHE A 230 -4.77 -10.79 20.57
CA PHE A 230 -5.07 -12.22 20.53
C PHE A 230 -3.91 -13.01 19.89
N LEU A 231 -3.38 -12.52 18.75
CA LEU A 231 -2.20 -13.11 18.12
C LEU A 231 -0.97 -13.06 19.05
N TRP A 232 -0.74 -11.93 19.72
CA TRP A 232 0.34 -11.76 20.70
C TRP A 232 0.26 -12.78 21.84
N ALA A 233 -0.94 -13.06 22.33
CA ALA A 233 -1.20 -14.03 23.40
C ALA A 233 -1.08 -15.51 22.94
N GLY A 234 -0.66 -15.74 21.70
CA GLY A 234 -0.51 -17.10 21.14
C GLY A 234 -1.75 -17.63 20.45
N GLY A 235 -2.81 -16.83 20.32
CA GLY A 235 -3.96 -17.19 19.53
C GLY A 235 -3.60 -17.37 18.05
N SER A 236 -4.32 -18.22 17.34
CA SER A 236 -4.13 -18.43 15.90
C SER A 236 -5.26 -17.84 15.09
N VAL A 237 -4.90 -17.03 14.10
CA VAL A 237 -5.86 -16.50 13.11
C VAL A 237 -5.76 -17.39 11.87
N PRO A 238 -6.88 -17.97 11.40
CA PRO A 238 -6.85 -18.83 10.22
C PRO A 238 -6.44 -18.02 8.97
N ALA A 239 -5.78 -18.67 8.03
CA ALA A 239 -5.54 -18.14 6.70
C ALA A 239 -6.88 -17.76 6.01
N ALA A 240 -6.81 -16.85 5.07
CA ALA A 240 -7.99 -16.33 4.36
C ALA A 240 -8.56 -17.37 3.38
#